data_2f6f95c8eab26c507b7d8f7d178109d8
#
_entry.id   2f6f95c8eab26c507b7d8f7d178109d8
#
_cell.length_a   1.000
_cell.length_b   1.000
_cell.length_c   1.000
_cell.angle_alpha   90.00
_cell.angle_beta   90.00
_cell.angle_gamma   90.00
#
_symmetry.space_group_name_H-M   'P 1'
#
loop_
_entity.id
_entity.type
_entity.pdbx_description
1 polymer ?
#
loop_
_entity_poly.entity_id
_entity_poly.type
_entity_poly.pdbx_seq_one_letter_code
_entity_poly.pdbx_strand_id
1 'polypeptide(L)'
;TPALTGTVNDPTATVVVNVDGVDYPAVNNGDGTWTLADNTLPALTDGPHTITVTATDAAGNVGNDTAVVTIDTVAPNAPVLDPINATDPVSGQAEPGSTVTVTYPDGTTATVVAGTDGSWSVPNPGNLVDGDTVTATATDPAGNTSLPGTGTVSADITAP
;
A
#
# COMPACT_ATOMS: atom_id res chain seq x y z
N THR A 1 1.34 -13.49 9.62
CA THR A 1 0.12 -12.68 9.54
C THR A 1 -0.08 -11.89 10.82
N PRO A 2 -0.47 -10.61 10.74
CA PRO A 2 -0.74 -9.79 11.92
C PRO A 2 -1.97 -10.26 12.68
N ALA A 3 -2.10 -9.81 13.93
CA ALA A 3 -3.28 -10.06 14.73
C ALA A 3 -4.51 -9.39 14.12
N LEU A 4 -5.67 -10.03 14.27
CA LEU A 4 -6.96 -9.42 13.97
C LEU A 4 -7.63 -9.02 15.27
N THR A 5 -8.30 -7.89 15.29
CA THR A 5 -9.03 -7.39 16.45
C THR A 5 -10.39 -6.83 16.03
N GLY A 6 -11.31 -6.78 16.97
CA GLY A 6 -12.63 -6.20 16.75
C GLY A 6 -13.38 -6.01 18.04
N THR A 7 -14.67 -5.74 17.94
CA THR A 7 -15.54 -5.48 19.09
C THR A 7 -16.57 -6.58 19.24
N VAL A 8 -16.96 -6.86 20.48
CA VAL A 8 -18.02 -7.79 20.85
C VAL A 8 -18.75 -7.26 22.09
N ASN A 9 -20.07 -7.17 22.02
CA ASN A 9 -20.86 -6.56 23.09
C ASN A 9 -20.96 -7.43 24.35
N ASP A 10 -20.96 -8.75 24.19
CA ASP A 10 -21.10 -9.68 25.29
C ASP A 10 -19.73 -10.19 25.73
N PRO A 11 -19.30 -9.86 26.97
CA PRO A 11 -17.99 -10.25 27.46
C PRO A 11 -17.83 -11.77 27.68
N THR A 12 -18.92 -12.54 27.63
CA THR A 12 -18.90 -13.98 27.79
C THR A 12 -19.15 -14.76 26.50
N ALA A 13 -19.40 -14.08 25.38
CA ALA A 13 -19.67 -14.74 24.12
C ALA A 13 -18.43 -15.46 23.59
N THR A 14 -18.66 -16.58 22.91
CA THR A 14 -17.61 -17.27 22.15
C THR A 14 -17.47 -16.58 20.81
N VAL A 15 -16.24 -16.24 20.42
CA VAL A 15 -15.94 -15.55 19.18
C VAL A 15 -15.17 -16.50 18.25
N VAL A 16 -15.67 -16.67 17.03
CA VAL A 16 -15.02 -17.47 15.98
C VAL A 16 -14.84 -16.58 14.75
N VAL A 17 -13.64 -16.60 14.21
CA VAL A 17 -13.29 -15.89 12.98
C VAL A 17 -13.17 -16.91 11.86
N ASN A 18 -13.98 -16.75 10.81
CA ASN A 18 -13.91 -17.56 9.60
C ASN A 18 -13.19 -16.79 8.52
N VAL A 19 -12.13 -17.38 7.97
CA VAL A 19 -11.38 -16.82 6.85
C VAL A 19 -11.39 -17.84 5.72
N ASP A 20 -11.98 -17.45 4.60
CA ASP A 20 -12.07 -18.30 3.39
C ASP A 20 -12.65 -19.69 3.67
N GLY A 21 -13.63 -19.79 4.57
CA GLY A 21 -14.30 -21.04 4.91
C GLY A 21 -13.66 -21.84 6.02
N VAL A 22 -12.58 -21.36 6.64
CA VAL A 22 -11.90 -22.03 7.75
C VAL A 22 -12.12 -21.26 9.05
N ASP A 23 -12.55 -21.95 10.11
CA ASP A 23 -12.81 -21.35 11.41
C ASP A 23 -11.56 -21.28 12.27
N TYR A 24 -11.38 -20.15 12.95
CA TYR A 24 -10.32 -19.91 13.92
C TYR A 24 -10.94 -19.36 15.20
N PRO A 25 -10.74 -20.00 16.36
CA PRO A 25 -11.26 -19.49 17.62
C PRO A 25 -10.47 -18.23 18.02
N ALA A 26 -11.19 -17.16 18.33
CA ALA A 26 -10.60 -15.93 18.83
C ALA A 26 -10.79 -15.81 20.34
N VAL A 27 -10.02 -14.92 20.96
CA VAL A 27 -10.13 -14.64 22.39
C VAL A 27 -11.07 -13.45 22.60
N ASN A 28 -12.13 -13.67 23.38
CA ASN A 28 -12.96 -12.58 23.90
C ASN A 28 -12.24 -12.01 25.13
N ASN A 29 -11.80 -10.75 25.05
CA ASN A 29 -10.99 -10.13 26.09
C ASN A 29 -11.79 -9.71 27.31
N GLY A 30 -13.13 -9.76 27.24
CA GLY A 30 -14.02 -9.39 28.34
C GLY A 30 -14.20 -7.90 28.56
N ASP A 31 -13.60 -7.06 27.72
CA ASP A 31 -13.65 -5.60 27.80
C ASP A 31 -14.39 -4.95 26.62
N GLY A 32 -15.11 -5.76 25.85
CA GLY A 32 -15.79 -5.30 24.63
C GLY A 32 -14.99 -5.53 23.37
N THR A 33 -13.80 -6.14 23.46
CA THR A 33 -12.94 -6.45 22.32
C THR A 33 -12.64 -7.94 22.22
N TRP A 34 -12.25 -8.38 21.01
CA TRP A 34 -11.74 -9.72 20.77
C TRP A 34 -10.40 -9.63 19.99
N THR A 35 -9.59 -10.68 20.12
CA THR A 35 -8.29 -10.76 19.45
C THR A 35 -8.08 -12.16 18.87
N LEU A 36 -7.64 -12.22 17.61
CA LEU A 36 -7.03 -13.41 17.02
C LEU A 36 -5.53 -13.13 16.92
N ALA A 37 -4.72 -13.93 17.61
CA ALA A 37 -3.30 -13.67 17.81
C ALA A 37 -2.50 -13.65 16.49
N ASP A 38 -1.35 -12.99 16.51
CA ASP A 38 -0.39 -13.01 15.41
C ASP A 38 -0.10 -14.44 14.96
N ASN A 39 0.05 -14.63 13.67
CA ASN A 39 0.44 -15.90 13.05
C ASN A 39 -0.53 -17.07 13.30
N THR A 40 -1.74 -16.81 13.79
CA THR A 40 -2.80 -17.83 13.89
C THR A 40 -3.29 -18.20 12.50
N LEU A 41 -3.41 -17.22 11.62
CA LEU A 41 -3.79 -17.45 10.22
C LEU A 41 -2.59 -17.90 9.39
N PRO A 42 -2.80 -18.77 8.39
CA PRO A 42 -1.76 -19.04 7.40
C PRO A 42 -1.50 -17.79 6.57
N ALA A 43 -0.39 -17.80 5.82
CA ALA A 43 -0.13 -16.74 4.86
C ALA A 43 -1.28 -16.69 3.84
N LEU A 44 -1.89 -15.52 3.70
CA LEU A 44 -2.98 -15.31 2.74
C LEU A 44 -2.41 -14.95 1.38
N THR A 45 -3.04 -15.48 0.33
CA THR A 45 -2.67 -15.16 -1.05
C THR A 45 -3.13 -13.75 -1.41
N ASP A 46 -2.53 -13.17 -2.45
CA ASP A 46 -2.99 -11.88 -2.97
C ASP A 46 -4.44 -11.98 -3.46
N GLY A 47 -5.17 -10.91 -3.28
CA GLY A 47 -6.56 -10.80 -3.66
C GLY A 47 -7.50 -10.63 -2.47
N PRO A 48 -8.82 -10.61 -2.73
CA PRO A 48 -9.81 -10.44 -1.67
C PRO A 48 -9.99 -11.72 -0.85
N HIS A 49 -10.12 -11.54 0.47
CA HIS A 49 -10.44 -12.62 1.41
C HIS A 49 -11.64 -12.20 2.25
N THR A 50 -12.64 -13.06 2.35
CA THR A 50 -13.82 -12.79 3.15
C THR A 50 -13.60 -13.26 4.58
N ILE A 51 -13.80 -12.36 5.53
CA ILE A 51 -13.68 -12.63 6.96
C ILE A 51 -15.06 -12.48 7.57
N THR A 52 -15.56 -13.53 8.25
CA THR A 52 -16.81 -13.51 8.98
C THR A 52 -16.51 -13.77 10.46
N VAL A 53 -16.96 -12.87 11.32
CA VAL A 53 -16.84 -13.01 12.77
C VAL A 53 -18.20 -13.40 13.33
N THR A 54 -18.24 -14.48 14.10
CA THR A 54 -19.45 -15.00 14.72
C THR A 54 -19.27 -14.98 16.23
N ALA A 55 -20.20 -14.34 16.94
CA ALA A 55 -20.26 -14.36 18.39
C ALA A 55 -21.50 -15.15 18.83
N THR A 56 -21.33 -16.10 19.76
CA THR A 56 -22.39 -16.94 20.27
C THR A 56 -22.46 -16.79 21.80
N ASP A 57 -23.62 -16.41 22.31
CA ASP A 57 -23.83 -16.32 23.77
C ASP A 57 -24.11 -17.68 24.42
N ALA A 58 -24.18 -17.70 25.75
CA ALA A 58 -24.43 -18.92 26.51
C ALA A 58 -25.81 -19.54 26.22
N ALA A 59 -26.75 -18.76 25.73
CA ALA A 59 -28.09 -19.23 25.33
C ALA A 59 -28.15 -19.75 23.90
N GLY A 60 -27.04 -19.68 23.16
CA GLY A 60 -26.99 -20.10 21.76
C GLY A 60 -27.41 -19.05 20.75
N ASN A 61 -27.63 -17.81 21.17
CA ASN A 61 -27.92 -16.72 20.25
C ASN A 61 -26.64 -16.29 19.49
N VAL A 62 -26.77 -16.12 18.19
CA VAL A 62 -25.64 -15.88 17.29
C VAL A 62 -25.75 -14.51 16.63
N GLY A 63 -24.69 -13.73 16.68
CA GLY A 63 -24.51 -12.53 15.90
C GLY A 63 -23.28 -12.66 15.00
N ASN A 64 -23.30 -12.08 13.80
CA ASN A 64 -22.16 -12.12 12.92
C ASN A 64 -21.96 -10.79 12.19
N ASP A 65 -20.73 -10.60 11.73
CA ASP A 65 -20.34 -9.48 10.88
C ASP A 65 -19.35 -10.00 9.84
N THR A 66 -19.39 -9.39 8.66
CA THR A 66 -18.55 -9.83 7.53
C THR A 66 -17.79 -8.64 6.98
N ALA A 67 -16.51 -8.87 6.68
CA ALA A 67 -15.65 -7.89 6.03
C ALA A 67 -14.82 -8.56 4.94
N VAL A 68 -14.39 -7.77 3.96
CA VAL A 68 -13.47 -8.22 2.92
C VAL A 68 -12.14 -7.53 3.14
N VAL A 69 -11.07 -8.34 3.22
CA VAL A 69 -9.69 -7.85 3.31
C VAL A 69 -8.99 -8.20 2.02
N THR A 70 -8.35 -7.22 1.40
CA THR A 70 -7.58 -7.44 0.19
C THR A 70 -6.09 -7.49 0.54
N ILE A 71 -5.45 -8.59 0.16
CA ILE A 71 -4.01 -8.78 0.34
C ILE A 71 -3.31 -8.43 -0.97
N ASP A 72 -2.31 -7.56 -0.88
CA ASP A 72 -1.47 -7.18 -2.01
C ASP A 72 -0.02 -7.17 -1.55
N THR A 73 0.75 -8.14 -2.04
CA THR A 73 2.19 -8.26 -1.77
C THR A 73 3.03 -7.98 -3.02
N VAL A 74 2.39 -7.61 -4.12
CA VAL A 74 3.06 -7.35 -5.39
C VAL A 74 3.43 -5.87 -5.48
N ALA A 75 4.73 -5.59 -5.58
CA ALA A 75 5.19 -4.22 -5.78
C ALA A 75 4.83 -3.73 -7.18
N PRO A 76 4.59 -2.41 -7.34
CA PRO A 76 4.44 -1.81 -8.66
C PRO A 76 5.70 -1.99 -9.52
N ASN A 77 5.53 -1.87 -10.83
CA ASN A 77 6.67 -1.72 -11.72
C ASN A 77 7.41 -0.42 -11.43
N ALA A 78 8.71 -0.39 -11.70
CA ALA A 78 9.51 0.83 -11.57
C ALA A 78 8.90 1.96 -12.43
N PRO A 79 8.84 3.19 -11.91
CA PRO A 79 8.38 4.33 -12.72
C PRO A 79 9.26 4.52 -13.95
N VAL A 80 8.65 5.01 -15.02
CA VAL A 80 9.36 5.43 -16.23
C VAL A 80 9.45 6.95 -16.18
N LEU A 81 10.65 7.49 -16.37
CA LEU A 81 10.86 8.94 -16.41
C LEU A 81 10.91 9.40 -17.86
N ASP A 82 10.17 10.47 -18.15
CA ASP A 82 10.27 11.18 -19.43
C ASP A 82 11.62 11.88 -19.52
N PRO A 83 12.05 12.30 -20.72
CA PRO A 83 13.29 13.07 -20.85
C PRO A 83 13.31 14.26 -19.91
N ILE A 84 14.42 14.45 -19.22
CA ILE A 84 14.57 15.47 -18.18
C ILE A 84 15.49 16.58 -18.70
N ASN A 85 15.06 17.82 -18.52
CA ASN A 85 15.89 18.99 -18.81
C ASN A 85 16.04 19.88 -17.57
N ALA A 86 16.69 21.03 -17.72
CA ALA A 86 17.03 21.90 -16.58
C ALA A 86 15.87 22.75 -16.08
N THR A 87 14.75 22.81 -16.81
CA THR A 87 13.70 23.82 -16.53
C THR A 87 12.30 23.25 -16.41
N ASP A 88 11.96 22.23 -17.21
CA ASP A 88 10.60 21.69 -17.24
C ASP A 88 10.36 20.76 -16.04
N PRO A 89 9.10 20.62 -15.60
CA PRO A 89 8.78 19.64 -14.55
C PRO A 89 9.31 18.25 -14.88
N VAL A 90 9.73 17.53 -13.87
CA VAL A 90 10.11 16.12 -14.00
C VAL A 90 8.84 15.28 -14.02
N SER A 91 8.67 14.47 -15.04
CA SER A 91 7.43 13.74 -15.28
C SER A 91 7.69 12.30 -15.73
N GLY A 92 6.65 11.50 -15.76
CA GLY A 92 6.74 10.14 -16.24
C GLY A 92 5.44 9.36 -16.06
N GLN A 93 5.60 8.04 -16.01
CA GLN A 93 4.51 7.07 -15.84
C GLN A 93 4.82 6.18 -14.66
N ALA A 94 3.78 5.77 -13.96
CA ALA A 94 3.84 4.81 -12.86
C ALA A 94 2.49 4.08 -12.77
N GLU A 95 2.40 3.11 -11.87
CA GLU A 95 1.13 2.44 -11.62
C GLU A 95 0.09 3.47 -11.17
N PRO A 96 -1.10 3.50 -11.80
CA PRO A 96 -2.15 4.44 -11.40
C PRO A 96 -2.46 4.33 -9.90
N GLY A 97 -2.54 5.46 -9.22
CA GLY A 97 -2.83 5.52 -7.78
C GLY A 97 -1.65 5.24 -6.87
N SER A 98 -0.48 4.86 -7.39
CA SER A 98 0.72 4.72 -6.57
C SER A 98 1.30 6.08 -6.18
N THR A 99 2.02 6.12 -5.06
CA THR A 99 2.77 7.30 -4.65
C THR A 99 4.16 7.24 -5.25
N VAL A 100 4.49 8.22 -6.10
CA VAL A 100 5.80 8.33 -6.72
C VAL A 100 6.69 9.22 -5.87
N THR A 101 7.86 8.71 -5.50
CA THR A 101 8.89 9.47 -4.77
C THR A 101 10.06 9.70 -5.69
N VAL A 102 10.32 10.95 -6.00
CA VAL A 102 11.43 11.36 -6.88
C VAL A 102 12.57 11.85 -6.01
N THR A 103 13.77 11.32 -6.25
CA THR A 103 14.99 11.75 -5.56
C THR A 103 15.89 12.49 -6.54
N TYR A 104 16.18 13.72 -6.21
CA TYR A 104 17.05 14.60 -7.00
C TYR A 104 18.53 14.36 -6.65
N PRO A 105 19.46 14.80 -7.52
CA PRO A 105 20.89 14.57 -7.31
C PRO A 105 21.44 15.13 -6.01
N ASP A 106 20.84 16.19 -5.48
CA ASP A 106 21.25 16.80 -4.20
C ASP A 106 20.71 16.06 -2.96
N GLY A 107 19.98 14.94 -3.16
CA GLY A 107 19.39 14.14 -2.10
C GLY A 107 18.02 14.61 -1.63
N THR A 108 17.50 15.73 -2.14
CA THR A 108 16.13 16.16 -1.83
C THR A 108 15.12 15.31 -2.59
N THR A 109 13.90 15.23 -2.06
CA THR A 109 12.85 14.40 -2.63
C THR A 109 11.57 15.20 -2.87
N ALA A 110 10.76 14.71 -3.81
CA ALA A 110 9.40 15.18 -4.04
C ALA A 110 8.48 13.97 -4.19
N THR A 111 7.23 14.09 -3.75
CA THR A 111 6.25 13.02 -3.84
C THR A 111 5.01 13.50 -4.58
N VAL A 112 4.38 12.58 -5.32
CA VAL A 112 3.13 12.84 -6.03
C VAL A 112 2.39 11.51 -6.22
N VAL A 113 1.08 11.56 -6.32
CA VAL A 113 0.26 10.37 -6.63
C VAL A 113 0.06 10.31 -8.14
N ALA A 114 0.36 9.16 -8.74
CA ALA A 114 0.12 8.93 -10.16
C ALA A 114 -1.38 8.98 -10.46
N GLY A 115 -1.74 9.65 -11.53
CA GLY A 115 -3.13 9.78 -11.96
C GLY A 115 -3.73 8.47 -12.43
N THR A 116 -5.00 8.51 -12.80
CA THR A 116 -5.73 7.32 -13.28
C THR A 116 -5.18 6.76 -14.59
N ASP A 117 -4.46 7.59 -15.35
CA ASP A 117 -3.75 7.19 -16.57
C ASP A 117 -2.29 6.81 -16.33
N GLY A 118 -1.83 6.83 -15.07
CA GLY A 118 -0.45 6.55 -14.68
C GLY A 118 0.50 7.73 -14.79
N SER A 119 0.07 8.88 -15.28
CA SER A 119 0.94 10.05 -15.43
C SER A 119 1.20 10.73 -14.08
N TRP A 120 2.40 11.27 -13.93
CA TRP A 120 2.81 12.05 -12.77
C TRP A 120 3.78 13.14 -13.16
N SER A 121 3.85 14.19 -12.37
CA SER A 121 4.87 15.23 -12.51
C SER A 121 5.18 15.87 -11.17
N VAL A 122 6.41 16.32 -11.02
CA VAL A 122 6.89 17.08 -9.86
C VAL A 122 7.65 18.31 -10.34
N PRO A 123 7.73 19.37 -9.52
CA PRO A 123 8.47 20.58 -9.92
C PRO A 123 9.94 20.27 -10.20
N ASN A 124 10.51 20.97 -11.17
CA ASN A 124 11.95 20.95 -11.39
C ASN A 124 12.62 21.70 -10.24
N PRO A 125 13.66 21.14 -9.61
CA PRO A 125 14.30 21.79 -8.45
C PRO A 125 15.11 23.05 -8.84
N GLY A 126 15.39 23.26 -10.13
CA GLY A 126 16.11 24.44 -10.60
C GLY A 126 17.63 24.34 -10.52
N ASN A 127 18.17 23.22 -10.09
CA ASN A 127 19.61 23.00 -9.95
C ASN A 127 20.13 21.76 -10.71
N LEU A 128 19.33 21.23 -11.63
CA LEU A 128 19.73 20.09 -12.43
C LEU A 128 20.73 20.52 -13.51
N VAL A 129 21.78 19.72 -13.67
CA VAL A 129 22.79 19.93 -14.70
C VAL A 129 22.89 18.69 -15.60
N ASP A 130 23.42 18.88 -16.78
CA ASP A 130 23.61 17.83 -17.77
C ASP A 130 24.39 16.65 -17.15
N GLY A 131 23.90 15.44 -17.36
CA GLY A 131 24.50 14.24 -16.84
C GLY A 131 24.05 13.82 -15.43
N ASP A 132 23.28 14.66 -14.73
CA ASP A 132 22.72 14.30 -13.44
C ASP A 132 21.74 13.11 -13.57
N THR A 133 21.64 12.32 -12.52
CA THR A 133 20.69 11.21 -12.44
C THR A 133 19.58 11.54 -11.47
N VAL A 134 18.34 11.37 -11.92
CA VAL A 134 17.14 11.47 -11.09
C VAL A 134 16.54 10.07 -10.97
N THR A 135 16.16 9.70 -9.78
CA THR A 135 15.53 8.38 -9.52
C THR A 135 14.10 8.55 -9.02
N ALA A 136 13.27 7.56 -9.29
CA ALA A 136 11.90 7.55 -8.81
C ALA A 136 11.51 6.13 -8.40
N THR A 137 10.75 6.02 -7.31
CA THR A 137 10.12 4.78 -6.88
C THR A 137 8.61 4.97 -6.81
N ALA A 138 7.87 3.89 -6.95
CA ALA A 138 6.42 3.89 -6.79
C ALA A 138 6.04 2.99 -5.62
N THR A 139 5.18 3.49 -4.75
CA THR A 139 4.66 2.73 -3.61
C THR A 139 3.15 2.60 -3.77
N ASP A 140 2.63 1.37 -3.75
CA ASP A 140 1.20 1.14 -3.87
C ASP A 140 0.47 1.43 -2.54
N PRO A 141 -0.88 1.47 -2.54
CA PRO A 141 -1.64 1.71 -1.31
C PRO A 141 -1.41 0.67 -0.21
N ALA A 142 -0.96 -0.54 -0.55
CA ALA A 142 -0.64 -1.59 0.41
C ALA A 142 0.76 -1.43 1.02
N GLY A 143 1.56 -0.47 0.56
CA GLY A 143 2.90 -0.19 1.07
C GLY A 143 4.03 -0.91 0.36
N ASN A 144 3.76 -1.60 -0.75
CA ASN A 144 4.81 -2.25 -1.54
C ASN A 144 5.51 -1.20 -2.41
N THR A 145 6.83 -1.17 -2.35
CA THR A 145 7.65 -0.21 -3.10
C THR A 145 8.38 -0.89 -4.24
N SER A 146 8.35 -0.25 -5.41
CA SER A 146 9.01 -0.72 -6.62
C SER A 146 10.54 -0.62 -6.55
N LEU A 147 11.21 -1.26 -7.48
CA LEU A 147 12.59 -0.92 -7.81
C LEU A 147 12.64 0.51 -8.37
N PRO A 148 13.78 1.21 -8.23
CA PRO A 148 13.89 2.56 -8.76
C PRO A 148 13.92 2.59 -10.28
N GLY A 149 13.19 3.54 -10.86
CA GLY A 149 13.40 3.97 -12.23
C GLY A 149 14.39 5.14 -12.25
N THR A 150 15.13 5.29 -13.32
CA THR A 150 16.15 6.32 -13.45
C THR A 150 15.98 7.13 -14.72
N GLY A 151 16.37 8.39 -14.66
CA GLY A 151 16.46 9.26 -15.81
C GLY A 151 17.72 10.11 -15.71
N THR A 152 18.37 10.35 -16.84
CA THR A 152 19.55 11.19 -16.92
C THR A 152 19.14 12.55 -17.46
N VAL A 153 19.61 13.61 -16.80
CA VAL A 153 19.33 14.98 -17.23
C VAL A 153 20.11 15.30 -18.49
N SER A 154 19.39 15.75 -19.51
CA SER A 154 19.97 16.31 -20.73
C SER A 154 19.66 17.80 -20.73
N ALA A 155 20.53 18.56 -20.10
CA ALA A 155 20.38 20.00 -19.95
C ALA A 155 21.06 20.75 -21.11
N ASP A 156 20.99 20.18 -22.30
CA ASP A 156 21.48 20.86 -23.49
C ASP A 156 20.62 22.09 -23.76
N ILE A 157 21.22 23.23 -23.51
CA ILE A 157 20.61 24.52 -23.71
C ILE A 157 21.25 25.25 -24.90
N THR A 158 22.05 24.52 -25.66
CA THR A 158 22.70 25.12 -26.84
C THR A 158 21.62 25.45 -27.85
N ALA A 159 21.55 26.72 -28.24
CA ALA A 159 20.63 27.13 -29.28
C ALA A 159 21.00 26.45 -30.60
N PRO A 160 20.00 26.04 -31.35
CA PRO A 160 20.27 25.45 -32.66
C PRO A 160 20.92 26.43 -33.63
#